data_faf674844f3b60ea06abed158ad91d38
#
_entry.id   faf674844f3b60ea06abed158ad91d38
#
_cell.length_a   1.000
_cell.length_b   1.000
_cell.length_c   1.000
_cell.angle_alpha   90.00
_cell.angle_beta   90.00
_cell.angle_gamma   90.00
#
_symmetry.space_group_name_H-M   'P 1'
#
loop_
_entity.id
_entity.type
_entity.pdbx_description
1 polymer ?
#
loop_
_entity_poly.entity_id
_entity_poly.type
_entity_poly.pdbx_seq_one_letter_code
_entity_poly.pdbx_strand_id
1 'polypeptide(L)'
;MVLLLSFFSTGLLAKTYPVEQTRIEQFFPGVVISKATGPYQVRTLSKEGKPIGYAFQTIDVVNIPAYSGKPINMQILLDPKGVIVDAYVLEHHEPILLIGIPEAKLHGFNARYAGVGVNQRVVVGHSSDPDAVTIDAITGATVTAMVVNEIVMHAAHKVALSLSLVEEKSGAKPKPAMVRTDRYEPGNWATLTGNGAIRRLHLTRGQVDAAFKGTEAQDVGTATAEQVDDTFIDLYVAH
;
A
#
# COMPACT_ATOMS: atom_id res chain seq x y z
N MET A 1 58.68 8.35 13.36
CA MET A 1 57.96 7.56 12.33
C MET A 1 56.49 7.55 12.75
N VAL A 2 55.72 8.51 12.21
CA VAL A 2 54.29 8.69 12.56
C VAL A 2 53.46 7.95 11.51
N LEU A 3 52.76 6.91 11.96
CA LEU A 3 51.86 6.09 11.12
C LEU A 3 50.54 6.83 10.97
N LEU A 4 50.28 7.43 9.80
CA LEU A 4 48.96 7.98 9.45
C LEU A 4 48.00 6.82 9.10
N LEU A 5 47.07 6.49 10.00
CA LEU A 5 45.94 5.63 9.68
C LEU A 5 44.91 6.47 8.91
N SER A 6 44.84 6.27 7.59
CA SER A 6 43.75 6.76 6.76
C SER A 6 42.52 5.88 6.99
N PHE A 7 41.50 6.43 7.68
CA PHE A 7 40.17 5.85 7.72
C PHE A 7 39.52 5.99 6.32
N PHE A 8 39.51 4.89 5.57
CA PHE A 8 38.63 4.79 4.42
C PHE A 8 37.18 4.62 4.95
N SER A 9 36.45 5.69 5.00
CA SER A 9 35.00 5.65 5.14
C SER A 9 34.45 5.06 3.84
N THR A 10 34.09 3.77 3.86
CA THR A 10 33.25 3.19 2.82
C THR A 10 31.84 3.77 2.97
N GLY A 11 31.63 4.94 2.35
CA GLY A 11 30.31 5.48 2.17
C GLY A 11 29.49 4.44 1.41
N LEU A 12 28.46 3.92 2.06
CA LEU A 12 27.43 3.13 1.42
C LEU A 12 26.84 4.03 0.32
N LEU A 13 27.25 3.81 -0.94
CA LEU A 13 26.66 4.48 -2.09
C LEU A 13 25.20 4.02 -2.13
N ALA A 14 24.28 4.85 -1.66
CA ALA A 14 22.88 4.63 -1.84
C ALA A 14 22.63 4.45 -3.35
N LYS A 15 22.04 3.30 -3.71
CA LYS A 15 21.70 3.00 -5.11
C LYS A 15 20.76 4.11 -5.60
N THR A 16 21.27 5.03 -6.40
CA THR A 16 20.48 6.14 -6.94
C THR A 16 19.83 5.65 -8.22
N TYR A 17 18.51 5.51 -8.21
CA TYR A 17 17.74 5.21 -9.41
C TYR A 17 17.65 6.48 -10.27
N PRO A 18 17.84 6.40 -11.59
CA PRO A 18 17.63 7.55 -12.47
C PRO A 18 16.16 7.96 -12.40
N VAL A 19 15.91 9.26 -12.28
CA VAL A 19 14.56 9.81 -12.40
C VAL A 19 14.16 9.70 -13.87
N GLU A 20 12.99 9.15 -14.13
CA GLU A 20 12.43 9.03 -15.48
C GLU A 20 12.12 10.42 -16.04
N GLN A 21 13.14 11.09 -16.58
CA GLN A 21 13.02 12.46 -17.08
C GLN A 21 11.98 12.57 -18.19
N THR A 22 11.93 11.60 -19.10
CA THR A 22 10.96 11.55 -20.18
C THR A 22 9.52 11.58 -19.66
N ARG A 23 9.26 10.89 -18.54
CA ARG A 23 7.95 10.84 -17.93
C ARG A 23 7.60 12.15 -17.22
N ILE A 24 8.57 12.77 -16.54
CA ILE A 24 8.40 14.11 -15.97
C ILE A 24 8.03 15.09 -17.07
N GLU A 25 8.77 15.08 -18.18
CA GLU A 25 8.55 15.95 -19.32
C GLU A 25 7.15 15.77 -19.95
N GLN A 26 6.61 14.53 -19.94
CA GLN A 26 5.26 14.24 -20.42
C GLN A 26 4.17 14.98 -19.62
N PHE A 27 4.31 15.06 -18.29
CA PHE A 27 3.33 15.71 -17.41
C PHE A 27 3.63 17.20 -17.15
N PHE A 28 4.90 17.57 -17.24
CA PHE A 28 5.40 18.94 -17.02
C PHE A 28 6.30 19.40 -18.18
N PRO A 29 5.73 19.71 -19.35
CA PRO A 29 6.53 20.06 -20.53
C PRO A 29 7.38 21.31 -20.35
N GLY A 30 8.66 21.23 -20.71
CA GLY A 30 9.63 22.33 -20.62
C GLY A 30 10.00 22.70 -19.18
N VAL A 31 9.93 21.73 -18.27
CA VAL A 31 10.25 21.91 -16.86
C VAL A 31 11.76 21.91 -16.61
N VAL A 32 12.22 22.73 -15.67
CA VAL A 32 13.56 22.66 -15.09
C VAL A 32 13.52 21.78 -13.85
N ILE A 33 14.31 20.71 -13.85
CA ILE A 33 14.39 19.74 -12.75
C ILE A 33 15.57 20.10 -11.85
N SER A 34 15.33 20.33 -10.57
CA SER A 34 16.40 20.60 -9.58
C SER A 34 17.21 19.35 -9.26
N LYS A 35 18.34 19.53 -8.57
CA LYS A 35 18.99 18.42 -7.85
C LYS A 35 18.04 17.94 -6.74
N ALA A 36 18.16 16.64 -6.39
CA ALA A 36 17.45 16.09 -5.26
C ALA A 36 17.90 16.71 -3.94
N THR A 37 16.96 17.04 -3.06
CA THR A 37 17.22 17.73 -1.79
C THR A 37 16.40 17.15 -0.64
N GLY A 38 16.85 17.43 0.57
CA GLY A 38 16.16 16.99 1.79
C GLY A 38 16.26 15.49 2.08
N PRO A 39 15.63 15.03 3.17
CA PRO A 39 15.72 13.65 3.63
C PRO A 39 15.09 12.65 2.66
N TYR A 40 14.14 13.10 1.84
CA TYR A 40 13.38 12.26 0.88
C TYR A 40 13.84 12.45 -0.56
N GLN A 41 15.01 13.05 -0.80
CA GLN A 41 15.61 13.25 -2.12
C GLN A 41 14.64 13.83 -3.16
N VAL A 42 13.85 14.85 -2.73
CA VAL A 42 12.83 15.46 -3.57
C VAL A 42 13.47 16.40 -4.60
N ARG A 43 13.01 16.31 -5.85
CA ARG A 43 13.35 17.21 -6.95
C ARG A 43 12.21 18.20 -7.15
N THR A 44 12.51 19.49 -7.12
CA THR A 44 11.54 20.53 -7.47
C THR A 44 11.49 20.67 -8.98
N LEU A 45 10.28 20.70 -9.51
CA LEU A 45 9.97 20.90 -10.92
C LEU A 45 9.53 22.36 -11.08
N SER A 46 10.29 23.14 -11.84
CA SER A 46 10.07 24.59 -11.99
C SER A 46 9.89 25.00 -13.42
N LYS A 47 9.00 25.98 -13.66
CA LYS A 47 8.83 26.65 -14.93
C LYS A 47 8.85 28.16 -14.70
N GLU A 48 9.65 28.89 -15.48
CA GLU A 48 9.79 30.33 -15.33
C GLU A 48 10.16 30.74 -13.89
N GLY A 49 11.00 29.96 -13.21
CA GLY A 49 11.45 30.19 -11.84
C GLY A 49 10.42 29.88 -10.75
N LYS A 50 9.22 29.43 -11.10
CA LYS A 50 8.17 29.05 -10.13
C LYS A 50 8.07 27.53 -9.99
N PRO A 51 7.95 26.97 -8.77
CA PRO A 51 7.65 25.56 -8.56
C PRO A 51 6.27 25.22 -9.13
N ILE A 52 6.23 24.21 -9.99
CA ILE A 52 4.98 23.71 -10.59
C ILE A 52 4.71 22.24 -10.23
N GLY A 53 5.65 21.58 -9.57
CA GLY A 53 5.51 20.21 -9.11
C GLY A 53 6.75 19.70 -8.39
N TYR A 54 6.67 18.44 -7.96
CA TYR A 54 7.72 17.75 -7.23
C TYR A 54 7.81 16.31 -7.71
N ALA A 55 9.04 15.79 -7.80
CA ALA A 55 9.31 14.40 -8.17
C ALA A 55 10.20 13.74 -7.11
N PHE A 56 9.88 12.51 -6.73
CA PHE A 56 10.67 11.71 -5.79
C PHE A 56 10.48 10.22 -6.02
N GLN A 57 11.36 9.42 -5.43
CA GLN A 57 11.24 7.96 -5.47
C GLN A 57 10.79 7.44 -4.11
N THR A 58 9.89 6.45 -4.13
CA THR A 58 9.30 5.92 -2.89
C THR A 58 10.30 5.22 -2.00
N ILE A 59 11.37 4.64 -2.57
CA ILE A 59 12.44 3.98 -1.82
C ILE A 59 13.19 4.94 -0.87
N ASP A 60 13.24 6.23 -1.20
CA ASP A 60 13.89 7.26 -0.38
C ASP A 60 12.99 7.74 0.77
N VAL A 61 11.71 7.35 0.79
CA VAL A 61 10.69 7.86 1.72
C VAL A 61 10.15 6.79 2.65
N VAL A 62 9.87 5.60 2.11
CA VAL A 62 9.27 4.48 2.84
C VAL A 62 9.99 3.17 2.51
N ASN A 63 10.05 2.27 3.50
CA ASN A 63 10.59 0.92 3.33
C ASN A 63 9.50 -0.11 3.65
N ILE A 64 8.52 -0.24 2.75
CA ILE A 64 7.41 -1.17 2.90
C ILE A 64 7.71 -2.39 2.01
N PRO A 65 7.93 -3.58 2.62
CA PRO A 65 8.20 -4.79 1.85
C PRO A 65 6.92 -5.24 1.13
N ALA A 66 7.07 -5.61 -0.14
CA ALA A 66 6.02 -6.23 -0.92
C ALA A 66 5.99 -7.76 -0.72
N TYR A 67 5.17 -8.47 -1.50
CA TYR A 67 5.04 -9.93 -1.37
C TYR A 67 6.38 -10.68 -1.58
N SER A 68 7.25 -10.14 -2.40
CA SER A 68 8.62 -10.66 -2.61
C SER A 68 9.56 -10.48 -1.41
N GLY A 69 9.13 -9.78 -0.36
CA GLY A 69 9.98 -9.34 0.75
C GLY A 69 10.88 -8.14 0.43
N LYS A 70 10.84 -7.63 -0.80
CA LYS A 70 11.56 -6.44 -1.25
C LYS A 70 10.60 -5.28 -1.50
N PRO A 71 11.02 -4.02 -1.32
CA PRO A 71 10.17 -2.87 -1.64
C PRO A 71 9.97 -2.74 -3.15
N ILE A 72 8.82 -2.17 -3.53
CA ILE A 72 8.57 -1.69 -4.89
C ILE A 72 9.01 -0.24 -4.94
N ASN A 73 9.92 0.10 -5.86
CA ASN A 73 10.35 1.47 -6.07
C ASN A 73 9.49 2.14 -7.15
N MET A 74 8.92 3.29 -6.82
CA MET A 74 8.06 4.05 -7.71
C MET A 74 8.52 5.50 -7.78
N GLN A 75 8.39 6.13 -8.94
CA GLN A 75 8.44 7.57 -9.08
C GLN A 75 7.05 8.15 -8.86
N ILE A 76 6.96 9.15 -8.00
CA ILE A 76 5.73 9.90 -7.75
C ILE A 76 5.93 11.35 -8.19
N LEU A 77 4.96 11.87 -8.90
CA LEU A 77 4.86 13.28 -9.26
C LEU A 77 3.73 13.93 -8.47
N LEU A 78 4.02 15.04 -7.78
CA LEU A 78 3.02 15.83 -7.06
C LEU A 78 2.89 17.22 -7.67
N ASP A 79 1.70 17.78 -7.63
CA ASP A 79 1.48 19.19 -7.85
C ASP A 79 1.74 20.03 -6.58
N PRO A 80 1.78 21.36 -6.64
CA PRO A 80 2.00 22.21 -5.47
C PRO A 80 0.86 22.19 -4.44
N LYS A 81 -0.27 21.55 -4.73
CA LYS A 81 -1.41 21.38 -3.81
C LYS A 81 -1.40 20.02 -3.09
N GLY A 82 -0.39 19.19 -3.33
CA GLY A 82 -0.32 17.83 -2.78
C GLY A 82 -1.28 16.85 -3.48
N VAL A 83 -1.55 17.06 -4.77
CA VAL A 83 -2.30 16.11 -5.59
C VAL A 83 -1.30 15.27 -6.40
N ILE A 84 -1.52 13.97 -6.45
CA ILE A 84 -0.72 13.05 -7.26
C ILE A 84 -1.01 13.31 -8.74
N VAL A 85 0.00 13.66 -9.51
CA VAL A 85 -0.08 13.85 -10.96
C VAL A 85 0.18 12.54 -11.68
N ASP A 86 1.16 11.76 -11.17
CA ASP A 86 1.53 10.47 -11.73
C ASP A 86 2.19 9.57 -10.67
N ALA A 87 2.02 8.26 -10.84
CA ALA A 87 2.68 7.23 -10.07
C ALA A 87 3.18 6.14 -11.03
N TYR A 88 4.49 5.93 -11.09
CA TYR A 88 5.12 5.03 -12.05
C TYR A 88 6.10 4.08 -11.37
N VAL A 89 6.01 2.77 -11.66
CA VAL A 89 6.94 1.77 -11.12
C VAL A 89 8.27 1.85 -11.85
N LEU A 90 9.35 2.01 -11.10
CA LEU A 90 10.72 2.00 -11.59
C LEU A 90 11.37 0.62 -11.45
N GLU A 91 11.09 -0.06 -10.32
CA GLU A 91 11.66 -1.38 -10.03
C GLU A 91 10.71 -2.17 -9.11
N HIS A 92 10.52 -3.44 -9.41
CA HIS A 92 9.83 -4.38 -8.53
C HIS A 92 10.43 -5.78 -8.65
N HIS A 93 10.13 -6.63 -7.67
CA HIS A 93 10.58 -8.03 -7.64
C HIS A 93 9.38 -8.98 -7.40
N GLU A 94 8.17 -8.53 -7.75
CA GLU A 94 6.94 -9.29 -7.52
C GLU A 94 6.83 -10.48 -8.46
N PRO A 95 6.86 -11.72 -7.95
CA PRO A 95 6.86 -12.92 -8.80
C PRO A 95 5.64 -13.00 -9.69
N ILE A 96 4.46 -12.62 -9.18
CA ILE A 96 3.19 -12.69 -9.92
C ILE A 96 3.17 -11.79 -11.16
N LEU A 97 3.88 -10.65 -11.10
CA LEU A 97 4.00 -9.72 -12.21
C LEU A 97 5.02 -10.20 -13.26
N LEU A 98 5.96 -11.07 -12.85
CA LEU A 98 6.98 -11.62 -13.75
C LEU A 98 6.45 -12.80 -14.58
N ILE A 99 5.49 -13.57 -14.05
CA ILE A 99 5.08 -14.87 -14.64
C ILE A 99 3.59 -14.97 -14.98
N GLY A 100 2.73 -14.04 -14.58
CA GLY A 100 1.30 -14.26 -14.74
C GLY A 100 0.45 -13.04 -15.10
N ILE A 101 0.87 -11.85 -14.75
CA ILE A 101 0.07 -10.63 -14.97
C ILE A 101 0.81 -9.69 -15.90
N PRO A 102 0.20 -9.26 -17.02
CA PRO A 102 0.82 -8.29 -17.90
C PRO A 102 1.16 -6.98 -17.18
N GLU A 103 2.36 -6.46 -17.38
CA GLU A 103 2.85 -5.21 -16.79
C GLU A 103 1.90 -4.02 -17.08
N ALA A 104 1.22 -4.04 -18.22
CA ALA A 104 0.19 -3.06 -18.57
C ALA A 104 -0.95 -2.95 -17.54
N LYS A 105 -1.29 -4.05 -16.84
CA LYS A 105 -2.29 -4.01 -15.76
C LYS A 105 -1.79 -3.26 -14.54
N LEU A 106 -0.51 -3.41 -14.21
CA LEU A 106 0.12 -2.65 -13.13
C LEU A 106 0.18 -1.16 -13.47
N HIS A 107 0.57 -0.82 -14.70
CA HIS A 107 0.56 0.57 -15.16
C HIS A 107 -0.84 1.18 -15.16
N GLY A 108 -1.85 0.43 -15.63
CA GLY A 108 -3.25 0.85 -15.57
C GLY A 108 -3.76 1.06 -14.14
N PHE A 109 -3.33 0.23 -13.20
CA PHE A 109 -3.63 0.40 -11.78
C PHE A 109 -2.99 1.68 -11.23
N ASN A 110 -1.71 1.90 -11.50
CA ASN A 110 -0.97 3.05 -11.02
C ASN A 110 -1.51 4.38 -11.58
N ALA A 111 -1.97 4.39 -12.84
CA ALA A 111 -2.56 5.58 -13.46
C ALA A 111 -3.81 6.11 -12.74
N ARG A 112 -4.47 5.28 -11.92
CA ARG A 112 -5.67 5.67 -11.16
C ARG A 112 -5.36 6.58 -9.96
N TYR A 113 -4.10 6.74 -9.59
CA TYR A 113 -3.70 7.70 -8.55
C TYR A 113 -3.66 9.14 -9.07
N ALA A 114 -3.67 9.36 -10.40
CA ALA A 114 -3.71 10.71 -10.96
C ALA A 114 -4.99 11.44 -10.51
N GLY A 115 -4.81 12.63 -9.94
CA GLY A 115 -5.87 13.44 -9.36
C GLY A 115 -6.22 13.12 -7.90
N VAL A 116 -5.60 12.11 -7.29
CA VAL A 116 -5.80 11.77 -5.87
C VAL A 116 -4.99 12.72 -4.99
N GLY A 117 -5.66 13.38 -4.04
CA GLY A 117 -5.00 14.20 -3.02
C GLY A 117 -4.35 13.32 -1.95
N VAL A 118 -3.15 13.72 -1.48
CA VAL A 118 -2.38 12.93 -0.50
C VAL A 118 -3.09 12.76 0.86
N ASN A 119 -4.09 13.58 1.17
CA ASN A 119 -4.90 13.48 2.39
C ASN A 119 -6.19 12.65 2.19
N GLN A 120 -6.46 12.16 0.98
CA GLN A 120 -7.62 11.33 0.71
C GLN A 120 -7.37 9.89 1.19
N ARG A 121 -8.41 9.25 1.69
CA ARG A 121 -8.38 7.83 1.98
C ARG A 121 -8.59 7.07 0.68
N VAL A 122 -7.62 6.24 0.31
CA VAL A 122 -7.73 5.35 -0.86
C VAL A 122 -7.92 3.91 -0.38
N VAL A 123 -8.88 3.21 -0.96
CA VAL A 123 -9.18 1.81 -0.68
C VAL A 123 -9.07 1.01 -1.96
N VAL A 124 -8.28 -0.06 -1.94
CA VAL A 124 -8.20 -1.01 -3.04
C VAL A 124 -9.33 -2.02 -2.91
N GLY A 125 -10.18 -2.09 -3.93
CA GLY A 125 -11.38 -2.91 -3.96
C GLY A 125 -12.64 -2.15 -3.57
N HIS A 126 -13.50 -2.75 -2.76
CA HIS A 126 -14.77 -2.16 -2.35
C HIS A 126 -14.64 -1.40 -1.03
N SER A 127 -15.32 -0.26 -0.91
CA SER A 127 -15.46 0.49 0.34
C SER A 127 -16.91 0.87 0.56
N SER A 128 -17.39 0.76 1.80
CA SER A 128 -18.67 1.32 2.24
C SER A 128 -18.55 2.78 2.72
N ASP A 129 -17.33 3.31 2.79
CA ASP A 129 -17.06 4.70 3.16
C ASP A 129 -17.26 5.60 1.92
N PRO A 130 -18.27 6.51 1.93
CA PRO A 130 -18.56 7.36 0.78
C PRO A 130 -17.45 8.39 0.49
N ASP A 131 -16.61 8.70 1.48
CA ASP A 131 -15.53 9.67 1.35
C ASP A 131 -14.22 9.03 0.85
N ALA A 132 -14.17 7.69 0.74
CA ALA A 132 -13.01 6.99 0.24
C ALA A 132 -12.95 6.96 -1.29
N VAL A 133 -11.79 7.24 -1.83
CA VAL A 133 -11.48 6.95 -3.24
C VAL A 133 -11.27 5.45 -3.40
N THR A 134 -12.05 4.79 -4.24
CA THR A 134 -11.89 3.37 -4.51
C THR A 134 -11.11 3.13 -5.80
N ILE A 135 -10.16 2.22 -5.75
CA ILE A 135 -9.37 1.76 -6.90
C ILE A 135 -9.55 0.24 -7.01
N ASP A 136 -10.00 -0.24 -8.18
CA ASP A 136 -10.17 -1.69 -8.38
C ASP A 136 -8.84 -2.42 -8.23
N ALA A 137 -8.87 -3.55 -7.52
CA ALA A 137 -7.72 -4.41 -7.37
C ALA A 137 -7.26 -5.02 -8.72
N ILE A 138 -6.02 -5.44 -8.77
CA ILE A 138 -5.50 -6.23 -9.90
C ILE A 138 -5.89 -7.69 -9.67
N THR A 139 -6.77 -8.23 -10.52
CA THR A 139 -7.17 -9.63 -10.45
C THR A 139 -5.92 -10.54 -10.47
N GLY A 140 -5.79 -11.39 -9.47
CA GLY A 140 -4.64 -12.28 -9.29
C GLY A 140 -3.43 -11.64 -8.59
N ALA A 141 -3.45 -10.31 -8.31
CA ALA A 141 -2.38 -9.61 -7.59
C ALA A 141 -2.94 -8.62 -6.54
N THR A 142 -3.97 -9.01 -5.83
CA THR A 142 -4.62 -8.14 -4.84
C THR A 142 -3.66 -7.66 -3.75
N VAL A 143 -2.81 -8.54 -3.23
CA VAL A 143 -1.82 -8.18 -2.20
C VAL A 143 -0.83 -7.15 -2.74
N THR A 144 -0.30 -7.36 -3.95
CA THR A 144 0.59 -6.39 -4.60
C THR A 144 -0.09 -5.04 -4.79
N ALA A 145 -1.36 -5.03 -5.23
CA ALA A 145 -2.14 -3.79 -5.38
C ALA A 145 -2.33 -3.06 -4.05
N MET A 146 -2.60 -3.78 -2.96
CA MET A 146 -2.72 -3.19 -1.61
C MET A 146 -1.40 -2.60 -1.13
N VAL A 147 -0.29 -3.30 -1.36
CA VAL A 147 1.05 -2.81 -0.98
C VAL A 147 1.45 -1.59 -1.81
N VAL A 148 1.17 -1.58 -3.11
CA VAL A 148 1.38 -0.40 -3.96
C VAL A 148 0.59 0.79 -3.44
N ASN A 149 -0.69 0.61 -3.04
CA ASN A 149 -1.49 1.66 -2.44
C ASN A 149 -0.84 2.23 -1.18
N GLU A 150 -0.38 1.36 -0.28
CA GLU A 150 0.29 1.77 0.95
C GLU A 150 1.57 2.56 0.66
N ILE A 151 2.40 2.09 -0.28
CA ILE A 151 3.64 2.75 -0.69
C ILE A 151 3.35 4.14 -1.26
N VAL A 152 2.42 4.23 -2.24
CA VAL A 152 2.10 5.49 -2.91
C VAL A 152 1.55 6.53 -1.94
N MET A 153 0.52 6.16 -1.18
CA MET A 153 -0.17 7.10 -0.30
C MET A 153 0.71 7.54 0.88
N HIS A 154 1.45 6.62 1.52
CA HIS A 154 2.35 6.97 2.61
C HIS A 154 3.53 7.84 2.13
N ALA A 155 4.16 7.49 1.00
CA ALA A 155 5.28 8.26 0.50
C ALA A 155 4.84 9.66 0.07
N ALA A 156 3.74 9.76 -0.69
CA ALA A 156 3.19 11.03 -1.15
C ALA A 156 2.80 11.95 0.02
N HIS A 157 2.12 11.41 1.03
CA HIS A 157 1.73 12.17 2.22
C HIS A 157 2.94 12.68 3.03
N LYS A 158 3.95 11.82 3.27
CA LYS A 158 5.17 12.22 3.99
C LYS A 158 5.94 13.32 3.26
N VAL A 159 6.08 13.22 1.95
CA VAL A 159 6.74 14.25 1.14
C VAL A 159 5.93 15.54 1.15
N ALA A 160 4.62 15.49 0.96
CA ALA A 160 3.76 16.67 0.98
C ALA A 160 3.81 17.41 2.33
N LEU A 161 3.84 16.67 3.45
CA LEU A 161 4.04 17.25 4.79
C LEU A 161 5.42 17.93 4.91
N SER A 162 6.48 17.28 4.45
CA SER A 162 7.85 17.83 4.54
C SER A 162 8.03 19.09 3.73
N LEU A 163 7.26 19.24 2.67
CA LEU A 163 7.24 20.42 1.80
C LEU A 163 6.20 21.48 2.23
N SER A 164 5.46 21.22 3.32
CA SER A 164 4.33 22.06 3.78
C SER A 164 3.26 22.29 2.72
N LEU A 165 3.04 21.34 1.83
CA LEU A 165 1.96 21.37 0.82
C LEU A 165 0.60 21.06 1.42
N VAL A 166 0.59 20.32 2.51
CA VAL A 166 -0.61 19.94 3.27
C VAL A 166 -0.32 20.04 4.77
N GLU A 167 -1.37 20.23 5.55
CA GLU A 167 -1.28 20.18 7.00
C GLU A 167 -1.55 18.76 7.49
N GLU A 168 -0.88 18.36 8.58
CA GLU A 168 -1.20 17.14 9.28
C GLU A 168 -2.65 17.27 9.77
N LYS A 169 -3.56 16.42 9.31
CA LYS A 169 -4.92 16.41 9.85
C LYS A 169 -4.79 16.18 11.36
N SER A 170 -5.16 17.18 12.16
CA SER A 170 -5.21 17.10 13.62
C SER A 170 -6.37 16.21 14.10
N GLY A 171 -6.50 15.02 13.51
CA GLY A 171 -7.29 13.95 14.07
C GLY A 171 -6.51 13.42 15.26
N ALA A 172 -7.16 13.34 16.44
CA ALA A 172 -6.58 12.68 17.57
C ALA A 172 -6.01 11.35 17.13
N LYS A 173 -4.66 11.22 17.15
CA LYS A 173 -4.02 9.92 16.87
C LYS A 173 -4.73 8.89 17.73
N PRO A 174 -5.30 7.82 17.16
CA PRO A 174 -5.93 6.82 17.99
C PRO A 174 -4.90 6.41 19.03
N LYS A 175 -5.25 6.55 20.32
CA LYS A 175 -4.35 6.13 21.38
C LYS A 175 -3.96 4.69 21.09
N PRO A 176 -2.68 4.35 21.05
CA PRO A 176 -2.28 2.98 20.80
C PRO A 176 -3.01 2.09 21.81
N ALA A 177 -3.67 1.04 21.30
CA ALA A 177 -4.29 0.06 22.16
C ALA A 177 -3.18 -0.58 23.00
N MET A 178 -3.31 -0.48 24.32
CA MET A 178 -2.37 -1.10 25.25
C MET A 178 -3.02 -2.34 25.83
N VAL A 179 -2.30 -3.45 25.80
CA VAL A 179 -2.70 -4.66 26.48
C VAL A 179 -2.70 -4.35 27.98
N ARG A 180 -3.83 -4.52 28.64
CA ARG A 180 -3.97 -4.36 30.08
C ARG A 180 -3.44 -5.59 30.82
N THR A 181 -2.17 -5.56 31.14
CA THR A 181 -1.50 -6.64 31.88
C THR A 181 -1.89 -6.68 33.37
N ASP A 182 -2.53 -5.61 33.88
CA ASP A 182 -3.07 -5.47 35.24
C ASP A 182 -4.43 -6.15 35.42
N ARG A 183 -5.08 -6.57 34.33
CA ARG A 183 -6.34 -7.30 34.36
C ARG A 183 -6.15 -8.67 33.74
N TYR A 184 -6.13 -9.67 34.58
CA TYR A 184 -6.21 -11.07 34.17
C TYR A 184 -7.45 -11.69 34.82
N GLU A 185 -8.43 -11.99 33.97
CA GLU A 185 -9.62 -12.73 34.38
C GLU A 185 -9.54 -14.12 33.76
N PRO A 186 -9.17 -15.16 34.52
CA PRO A 186 -9.12 -16.51 33.98
C PRO A 186 -10.53 -16.95 33.56
N GLY A 187 -10.71 -17.33 32.31
CA GLY A 187 -11.94 -17.86 31.77
C GLY A 187 -11.75 -19.27 31.24
N ASN A 188 -12.68 -20.18 31.52
CA ASN A 188 -12.75 -21.45 30.86
C ASN A 188 -13.33 -21.27 29.44
N TRP A 189 -13.26 -22.29 28.61
CA TRP A 189 -13.74 -22.25 27.23
C TRP A 189 -15.21 -21.77 27.10
N ALA A 190 -16.10 -22.27 27.96
CA ALA A 190 -17.51 -21.86 27.95
C ALA A 190 -17.69 -20.37 28.28
N THR A 191 -16.90 -19.85 29.23
CA THR A 191 -16.92 -18.42 29.58
C THR A 191 -16.41 -17.56 28.43
N LEU A 192 -15.28 -17.93 27.80
CA LEU A 192 -14.65 -17.16 26.73
C LEU A 192 -15.50 -17.14 25.46
N THR A 193 -16.17 -18.24 25.13
CA THR A 193 -17.10 -18.30 23.99
C THR A 193 -18.44 -17.64 24.29
N GLY A 194 -18.91 -17.72 25.55
CA GLY A 194 -20.17 -17.14 25.99
C GLY A 194 -20.16 -15.61 26.10
N ASN A 195 -19.02 -15.02 26.52
CA ASN A 195 -18.86 -13.57 26.64
C ASN A 195 -18.37 -12.89 25.34
N GLY A 196 -18.12 -13.66 24.28
CA GLY A 196 -17.68 -13.16 22.98
C GLY A 196 -16.18 -12.84 22.87
N ALA A 197 -15.37 -13.13 23.89
CA ALA A 197 -13.92 -13.00 23.82
C ALA A 197 -13.32 -13.96 22.78
N ILE A 198 -14.00 -15.09 22.56
CA ILE A 198 -13.72 -16.02 21.46
C ILE A 198 -15.00 -16.13 20.62
N ARG A 199 -14.88 -15.86 19.33
CA ARG A 199 -15.96 -16.04 18.36
C ARG A 199 -15.69 -17.26 17.51
N ARG A 200 -16.77 -18.02 17.23
CA ARG A 200 -16.73 -19.19 16.36
C ARG A 200 -17.32 -18.85 15.00
N LEU A 201 -16.62 -19.19 13.94
CA LEU A 201 -17.14 -19.30 12.59
C LEU A 201 -17.32 -20.77 12.28
N HIS A 202 -18.55 -21.22 12.21
CA HIS A 202 -18.90 -22.59 11.81
C HIS A 202 -19.77 -22.53 10.56
N LEU A 203 -19.30 -23.16 9.50
CA LEU A 203 -20.02 -23.29 8.23
C LEU A 203 -20.12 -24.76 7.87
N THR A 204 -21.31 -25.17 7.44
CA THR A 204 -21.51 -26.49 6.84
C THR A 204 -21.32 -26.45 5.34
N ARG A 205 -21.13 -27.62 4.71
CA ARG A 205 -21.03 -27.75 3.24
C ARG A 205 -22.27 -27.18 2.55
N GLY A 206 -23.46 -27.45 3.04
CA GLY A 206 -24.69 -26.92 2.47
C GLY A 206 -24.82 -25.41 2.55
N GLN A 207 -24.28 -24.78 3.62
CA GLN A 207 -24.24 -23.32 3.73
C GLN A 207 -23.28 -22.71 2.70
N VAL A 208 -22.15 -23.36 2.44
CA VAL A 208 -21.21 -22.95 1.41
C VAL A 208 -21.83 -23.07 0.02
N ASP A 209 -22.44 -24.20 -0.30
CA ASP A 209 -23.13 -24.41 -1.58
C ASP A 209 -24.23 -23.35 -1.80
N ALA A 210 -25.00 -23.06 -0.77
CA ALA A 210 -26.03 -22.01 -0.84
C ALA A 210 -25.45 -20.63 -1.12
N ALA A 211 -24.26 -20.31 -0.55
CA ALA A 211 -23.60 -19.03 -0.78
C ALA A 211 -23.03 -18.89 -2.20
N PHE A 212 -22.65 -19.99 -2.83
CA PHE A 212 -22.16 -20.01 -4.22
C PHE A 212 -23.26 -20.18 -5.27
N LYS A 213 -24.51 -20.32 -4.87
CA LYS A 213 -25.65 -20.46 -5.80
C LYS A 213 -25.75 -19.24 -6.71
N GLY A 214 -25.79 -19.45 -8.02
CA GLY A 214 -25.85 -18.40 -9.03
C GLY A 214 -24.51 -17.78 -9.39
N THR A 215 -23.39 -18.30 -8.89
CA THR A 215 -22.04 -17.93 -9.27
C THR A 215 -21.44 -18.96 -10.24
N GLU A 216 -20.29 -18.64 -10.85
CA GLU A 216 -19.53 -19.58 -11.71
C GLU A 216 -19.04 -20.83 -10.93
N ALA A 217 -18.98 -20.76 -9.61
CA ALA A 217 -18.54 -21.85 -8.74
C ALA A 217 -19.69 -22.70 -8.19
N GLN A 218 -20.93 -22.47 -8.61
CA GLN A 218 -22.13 -23.12 -8.08
C GLN A 218 -22.02 -24.65 -8.08
N ASP A 219 -21.43 -25.24 -9.12
CA ASP A 219 -21.38 -26.68 -9.32
C ASP A 219 -20.01 -27.30 -8.97
N VAL A 220 -19.12 -26.52 -8.36
CA VAL A 220 -17.78 -26.97 -7.99
C VAL A 220 -17.83 -27.63 -6.60
N GLY A 221 -17.78 -28.98 -6.56
CA GLY A 221 -17.67 -29.71 -5.31
C GLY A 221 -18.93 -29.69 -4.44
N THR A 222 -20.11 -29.58 -5.05
CA THR A 222 -21.42 -29.58 -4.37
C THR A 222 -21.59 -30.80 -3.43
N ALA A 223 -22.06 -30.54 -2.21
CA ALA A 223 -22.31 -31.56 -1.21
C ALA A 223 -23.45 -32.48 -1.63
N THR A 224 -23.31 -33.78 -1.40
CA THR A 224 -24.42 -34.72 -1.50
C THR A 224 -25.42 -34.50 -0.35
N ALA A 225 -26.64 -35.02 -0.47
CA ALA A 225 -27.66 -34.90 0.58
C ALA A 225 -27.17 -35.38 1.97
N GLU A 226 -26.25 -36.35 2.00
CA GLU A 226 -25.67 -36.90 3.22
C GLU A 226 -24.56 -36.00 3.80
N GLN A 227 -23.98 -35.11 2.99
CA GLN A 227 -22.86 -34.25 3.33
C GLN A 227 -23.27 -32.82 3.65
N VAL A 228 -24.53 -32.45 3.49
CA VAL A 228 -25.03 -31.08 3.67
C VAL A 228 -24.69 -30.52 5.06
N ASP A 229 -24.76 -31.35 6.09
CA ASP A 229 -24.47 -30.94 7.48
C ASP A 229 -23.01 -31.16 7.88
N ASP A 230 -22.17 -31.72 6.99
CA ASP A 230 -20.74 -31.85 7.27
C ASP A 230 -20.10 -30.49 7.48
N THR A 231 -19.21 -30.42 8.47
CA THR A 231 -18.43 -29.19 8.75
C THR A 231 -17.50 -28.90 7.59
N PHE A 232 -17.64 -27.72 7.00
CA PHE A 232 -16.72 -27.19 6.01
C PHE A 232 -15.63 -26.33 6.64
N ILE A 233 -16.03 -25.42 7.56
CA ILE A 233 -15.12 -24.59 8.34
C ILE A 233 -15.57 -24.58 9.80
N ASP A 234 -14.61 -24.71 10.70
CA ASP A 234 -14.80 -24.53 12.14
C ASP A 234 -13.58 -23.77 12.72
N LEU A 235 -13.70 -22.44 12.81
CA LEU A 235 -12.64 -21.57 13.26
C LEU A 235 -13.06 -20.83 14.53
N TYR A 236 -12.11 -20.65 15.42
CA TYR A 236 -12.24 -19.84 16.63
C TYR A 236 -11.25 -18.70 16.59
N VAL A 237 -11.75 -17.47 16.80
CA VAL A 237 -10.95 -16.26 16.73
C VAL A 237 -11.11 -15.49 18.04
N ALA A 238 -10.00 -15.16 18.68
CA ALA A 238 -10.00 -14.23 19.81
C ALA A 238 -10.29 -12.82 19.30
N HIS A 239 -11.16 -12.11 20.04
CA HIS A 239 -11.61 -10.75 19.69
C HIS A 239 -10.95 -9.72 20.60
#